data_2ca02e03e823fe8feb0473ccb08c2e28
#
_entry.id   2ca02e03e823fe8feb0473ccb08c2e28
#
_cell.length_a   1.000
_cell.length_b   1.000
_cell.length_c   1.000
_cell.angle_alpha   90.00
_cell.angle_beta   90.00
_cell.angle_gamma   90.00
#
_symmetry.space_group_name_H-M   'P 1'
#
loop_
_entity.id
_entity.type
_entity.pdbx_description
1 polymer ?
#
loop_
_entity_poly.entity_id
_entity_poly.type
_entity_poly.pdbx_seq_one_letter_code
_entity_poly.pdbx_strand_id
1 'polypeptide(L)'
;MYLSESKTTFLGRRIGYNEEKRKKARAQKVKRGVGGTFRWFKRRGWILFLVIAIAGAAAWTHRFYLQRFNPMELRHLQYIDIEGNRMLSWEDVVQNAQVEPGMLMSEVNADSVQASLLQMPLIHSVAVKKYFPSSLEIKLKEASPVVSVFDGGKATVYSERGMVLPLSMTTAFHLPVANIESVDKIKPISLFLYAMRSGDRKLYDKVSQVAWSEEDRAFEVFFRDVGHRVLFPETGWGEEMYSLYESVRAGFPQDIRCAGEVDLRYAGFAYVRNFDKRCLNG
;
A
#
# COMPACT_ATOMS: atom_id res chain seq x y z
N MET A 1 32.34 73.13 74.87
CA MET A 1 31.86 72.81 73.51
C MET A 1 33.03 72.43 72.61
N TYR A 2 33.82 71.44 72.97
CA TYR A 2 35.00 71.03 72.21
C TYR A 2 35.27 69.49 72.42
N LEU A 3 34.38 68.62 72.08
CA LEU A 3 34.63 67.13 72.13
C LEU A 3 33.95 66.27 71.07
N SER A 4 33.37 66.88 70.02
CA SER A 4 32.65 66.08 69.02
C SER A 4 33.38 65.86 67.66
N GLU A 5 34.36 66.72 67.31
CA GLU A 5 35.01 66.61 65.98
C GLU A 5 36.17 65.60 65.89
N SER A 6 36.81 65.24 66.99
CA SER A 6 37.96 64.36 66.99
C SER A 6 37.61 62.88 66.91
N LYS A 7 36.38 62.45 67.33
CA LYS A 7 35.97 61.06 67.31
C LYS A 7 35.49 60.58 65.92
N THR A 8 34.93 61.43 65.13
CA THR A 8 34.43 61.11 63.80
C THR A 8 35.56 60.91 62.78
N THR A 9 36.61 61.74 62.87
CA THR A 9 37.79 61.58 62.00
C THR A 9 38.58 60.31 62.27
N PHE A 10 38.63 59.85 63.51
CA PHE A 10 39.40 58.68 63.90
C PHE A 10 38.67 57.37 63.44
N LEU A 11 37.35 57.33 63.54
CA LEU A 11 36.55 56.23 63.08
C LEU A 11 36.54 56.14 61.55
N GLY A 12 36.45 57.25 60.84
CA GLY A 12 36.48 57.26 59.37
C GLY A 12 37.80 56.73 58.77
N ARG A 13 38.94 57.11 59.35
CA ARG A 13 40.26 56.61 58.94
C ARG A 13 40.43 55.12 59.18
N ARG A 14 39.93 54.56 60.26
CA ARG A 14 40.01 53.10 60.51
C ARG A 14 39.12 52.27 59.55
N ILE A 15 37.96 52.75 59.21
CA ILE A 15 37.05 52.06 58.29
C ILE A 15 37.65 52.05 56.88
N GLY A 16 38.17 53.17 56.41
CA GLY A 16 38.83 53.28 55.11
C GLY A 16 40.07 52.37 54.97
N TYR A 17 40.89 52.31 56.01
CA TYR A 17 42.08 51.46 56.01
C TYR A 17 41.74 49.99 55.94
N ASN A 18 40.70 49.53 56.60
CA ASN A 18 40.24 48.11 56.53
C ASN A 18 39.58 47.78 55.21
N GLU A 19 38.85 48.69 54.55
CA GLU A 19 38.29 48.48 53.24
C GLU A 19 39.35 48.38 52.14
N GLU A 20 40.38 49.25 52.19
CA GLU A 20 41.47 49.14 51.21
C GLU A 20 42.26 47.83 51.33
N LYS A 21 42.55 47.39 52.57
CA LYS A 21 43.15 46.04 52.75
C LYS A 21 42.29 44.93 52.25
N ARG A 22 40.97 44.98 52.46
CA ARG A 22 40.05 43.99 51.93
C ARG A 22 39.97 44.02 50.41
N LYS A 23 39.98 45.20 49.78
CA LYS A 23 40.02 45.34 48.34
C LYS A 23 41.34 44.82 47.75
N LYS A 24 42.48 45.16 48.37
CA LYS A 24 43.77 44.62 47.91
C LYS A 24 43.90 43.10 48.11
N ALA A 25 43.38 42.53 49.22
CA ALA A 25 43.35 41.07 49.44
C ALA A 25 42.43 40.34 48.48
N ARG A 26 41.26 40.92 48.13
CA ARG A 26 40.36 40.34 47.09
C ARG A 26 41.01 40.43 45.72
N ALA A 27 41.65 41.50 45.33
CA ALA A 27 42.36 41.66 44.07
C ALA A 27 43.54 40.67 43.92
N GLN A 28 44.30 40.43 45.04
CA GLN A 28 45.35 39.41 45.02
C GLN A 28 44.86 38.00 44.96
N LYS A 29 43.68 37.67 45.56
CA LYS A 29 43.07 36.35 45.48
C LYS A 29 42.57 36.06 44.09
N VAL A 30 41.96 37.04 43.39
CA VAL A 30 41.52 36.96 42.03
C VAL A 30 42.72 36.78 41.07
N LYS A 31 43.78 37.55 41.22
CA LYS A 31 45.01 37.40 40.41
C LYS A 31 45.68 36.03 40.57
N ARG A 32 45.67 35.43 41.79
CA ARG A 32 46.22 34.10 42.00
C ARG A 32 45.35 32.96 41.42
N GLY A 33 44.01 33.11 41.40
CA GLY A 33 43.08 32.17 40.78
C GLY A 33 43.21 32.11 39.26
N VAL A 34 43.28 33.27 38.62
CA VAL A 34 43.38 33.39 37.17
C VAL A 34 44.76 32.95 36.63
N GLY A 35 45.82 33.24 37.39
CA GLY A 35 47.17 32.85 36.98
C GLY A 35 47.44 31.32 37.07
N GLY A 36 46.76 30.64 37.99
CA GLY A 36 46.87 29.16 38.15
C GLY A 36 46.17 28.39 37.03
N THR A 37 44.98 28.81 36.67
CA THR A 37 44.20 28.21 35.56
C THR A 37 44.83 28.49 34.20
N PHE A 38 45.40 29.67 33.99
CA PHE A 38 46.07 30.02 32.73
C PHE A 38 47.41 29.25 32.53
N ARG A 39 48.18 28.97 33.62
CA ARG A 39 49.38 28.14 33.54
C ARG A 39 49.05 26.65 33.30
N TRP A 40 47.97 26.15 33.88
CA TRP A 40 47.48 24.78 33.65
C TRP A 40 46.97 24.62 32.22
N PHE A 41 46.25 25.65 31.70
CA PHE A 41 45.75 25.68 30.31
C PHE A 41 46.90 25.74 29.29
N LYS A 42 47.97 26.51 29.59
CA LYS A 42 49.13 26.60 28.70
C LYS A 42 49.97 25.32 28.68
N ARG A 43 49.93 24.52 29.73
CA ARG A 43 50.72 23.29 29.85
C ARG A 43 49.98 22.03 29.39
N ARG A 44 48.64 22.03 29.40
CA ARG A 44 47.77 20.91 28.97
C ARG A 44 46.77 21.29 27.88
N GLY A 45 46.62 22.55 27.53
CA GLY A 45 45.69 23.03 26.52
C GLY A 45 45.97 22.46 25.12
N TRP A 46 47.23 22.18 24.84
CA TRP A 46 47.62 21.49 23.62
C TRP A 46 47.12 20.04 23.56
N ILE A 47 47.02 19.37 24.71
CA ILE A 47 46.45 18.00 24.78
C ILE A 47 44.97 18.03 24.52
N LEU A 48 44.24 19.00 25.07
CA LEU A 48 42.82 19.22 24.79
C LEU A 48 42.60 19.56 23.32
N PHE A 49 43.45 20.43 22.74
CA PHE A 49 43.40 20.75 21.32
C PHE A 49 43.66 19.50 20.46
N LEU A 50 44.61 18.67 20.84
CA LEU A 50 44.95 17.44 20.11
C LEU A 50 43.80 16.41 20.21
N VAL A 51 43.14 16.27 21.36
CA VAL A 51 41.97 15.41 21.53
C VAL A 51 40.80 15.89 20.68
N ILE A 52 40.53 17.20 20.65
CA ILE A 52 39.47 17.79 19.82
C ILE A 52 39.81 17.64 18.32
N ALA A 53 41.07 17.83 17.95
CA ALA A 53 41.51 17.63 16.57
C ALA A 53 41.40 16.18 16.12
N ILE A 54 41.76 15.21 16.99
CA ILE A 54 41.60 13.78 16.72
C ILE A 54 40.11 13.41 16.65
N ALA A 55 39.28 13.91 17.60
CA ALA A 55 37.86 13.68 17.59
C ALA A 55 37.17 14.28 16.36
N GLY A 56 37.58 15.49 15.96
CA GLY A 56 37.13 16.15 14.73
C GLY A 56 37.56 15.38 13.45
N ALA A 57 38.81 14.93 13.41
CA ALA A 57 39.31 14.11 12.32
C ALA A 57 38.60 12.75 12.25
N ALA A 58 38.37 12.11 13.40
CA ALA A 58 37.61 10.86 13.49
C ALA A 58 36.14 11.03 13.08
N ALA A 59 35.48 12.10 13.50
CA ALA A 59 34.13 12.42 13.09
C ALA A 59 34.05 12.77 11.60
N TRP A 60 35.03 13.48 11.07
CA TRP A 60 35.10 13.83 9.64
C TRP A 60 35.40 12.60 8.77
N THR A 61 36.35 11.76 9.18
CA THR A 61 36.61 10.48 8.50
C THR A 61 35.44 9.53 8.59
N HIS A 62 34.80 9.42 9.77
CA HIS A 62 33.58 8.61 9.93
C HIS A 62 32.44 9.09 9.02
N ARG A 63 32.19 10.39 8.97
CA ARG A 63 31.20 10.99 8.07
C ARG A 63 31.57 10.79 6.60
N PHE A 64 32.85 10.95 6.26
CA PHE A 64 33.36 10.75 4.91
C PHE A 64 33.25 9.28 4.47
N TYR A 65 33.60 8.34 5.38
CA TYR A 65 33.44 6.90 5.11
C TYR A 65 31.98 6.49 5.00
N LEU A 66 31.09 6.98 5.88
CA LEU A 66 29.66 6.70 5.79
C LEU A 66 29.00 7.25 4.52
N GLN A 67 29.50 8.38 4.00
CA GLN A 67 28.97 8.95 2.75
C GLN A 67 29.55 8.31 1.49
N ARG A 68 30.74 7.75 1.56
CA ARG A 68 31.45 7.22 0.39
C ARG A 68 31.48 5.69 0.33
N PHE A 69 31.31 5.02 1.43
CA PHE A 69 31.17 3.56 1.50
C PHE A 69 29.77 3.21 2.01
N ASN A 70 28.83 3.19 1.08
CA ASN A 70 27.55 2.55 1.33
C ASN A 70 27.80 1.03 1.21
N PRO A 71 27.83 0.26 2.32
CA PRO A 71 28.11 -1.19 2.23
C PRO A 71 27.02 -1.93 1.42
N MET A 72 25.92 -1.26 1.08
CA MET A 72 24.91 -1.77 0.16
C MET A 72 25.33 -1.71 -1.31
N GLU A 73 26.22 -0.79 -1.70
CA GLU A 73 26.68 -0.69 -3.11
C GLU A 73 27.55 -1.87 -3.55
N LEU A 74 28.10 -2.61 -2.59
CA LEU A 74 28.99 -3.74 -2.86
C LEU A 74 28.29 -5.11 -2.81
N ARG A 75 26.99 -5.15 -2.59
CA ARG A 75 26.25 -6.40 -2.45
C ARG A 75 25.40 -6.67 -3.68
N HIS A 76 25.53 -7.88 -4.17
CA HIS A 76 24.81 -8.34 -5.36
C HIS A 76 23.56 -9.11 -4.91
N LEU A 77 22.48 -8.94 -5.68
CA LEU A 77 21.26 -9.72 -5.56
C LEU A 77 21.56 -11.19 -5.84
N GLN A 78 21.36 -12.06 -4.86
CA GLN A 78 21.60 -13.50 -4.99
C GLN A 78 20.31 -14.30 -5.02
N TYR A 79 19.33 -13.87 -4.26
CA TYR A 79 18.07 -14.58 -4.08
C TYR A 79 16.88 -13.70 -4.46
N ILE A 80 16.04 -14.21 -5.36
CA ILE A 80 14.76 -13.62 -5.74
C ILE A 80 13.70 -14.64 -5.35
N ASP A 81 12.94 -14.30 -4.31
CA ASP A 81 11.83 -15.11 -3.83
C ASP A 81 10.51 -14.55 -4.34
N ILE A 82 9.73 -15.39 -5.04
CA ILE A 82 8.46 -14.99 -5.66
C ILE A 82 7.36 -15.86 -5.08
N GLU A 83 6.42 -15.22 -4.41
CA GLU A 83 5.25 -15.87 -3.83
C GLU A 83 3.97 -15.44 -4.55
N GLY A 84 3.06 -16.39 -4.76
CA GLY A 84 1.72 -16.14 -5.29
C GLY A 84 1.57 -16.29 -6.80
N ASN A 85 2.65 -16.62 -7.52
CA ASN A 85 2.61 -16.96 -8.94
C ASN A 85 2.06 -18.38 -9.14
N ARG A 86 0.98 -18.49 -9.90
CA ARG A 86 0.32 -19.76 -10.26
C ARG A 86 0.25 -19.95 -11.77
N MET A 87 -0.09 -18.88 -12.49
CA MET A 87 -0.18 -18.82 -13.94
C MET A 87 1.09 -18.25 -14.58
N LEU A 88 1.79 -17.35 -13.84
CA LEU A 88 3.03 -16.76 -14.28
C LEU A 88 4.21 -17.63 -13.89
N SER A 89 5.15 -17.83 -14.81
CA SER A 89 6.42 -18.49 -14.49
C SER A 89 7.33 -17.55 -13.69
N TRP A 90 8.33 -18.10 -13.01
CA TRP A 90 9.34 -17.33 -12.31
C TRP A 90 10.11 -16.41 -13.29
N GLU A 91 10.43 -16.95 -14.47
CA GLU A 91 11.14 -16.27 -15.54
C GLU A 91 10.36 -15.06 -16.05
N ASP A 92 9.04 -15.19 -16.28
CA ASP A 92 8.18 -14.11 -16.74
C ASP A 92 8.17 -12.95 -15.72
N VAL A 93 8.10 -13.27 -14.44
CA VAL A 93 8.09 -12.25 -13.38
C VAL A 93 9.43 -11.54 -13.31
N VAL A 94 10.54 -12.26 -13.31
CA VAL A 94 11.90 -11.70 -13.22
C VAL A 94 12.22 -10.85 -14.44
N GLN A 95 11.86 -11.31 -15.64
CA GLN A 95 12.09 -10.56 -16.88
C GLN A 95 11.30 -9.24 -16.89
N ASN A 96 10.03 -9.27 -16.51
CA ASN A 96 9.21 -8.05 -16.45
C ASN A 96 9.60 -7.13 -15.29
N ALA A 97 10.10 -7.68 -14.19
CA ALA A 97 10.69 -6.94 -13.08
C ALA A 97 11.99 -6.23 -13.44
N GLN A 98 12.63 -6.63 -14.55
CA GLN A 98 13.94 -6.15 -15.00
C GLN A 98 15.03 -6.31 -13.91
N VAL A 99 14.97 -7.41 -13.18
CA VAL A 99 15.96 -7.76 -12.15
C VAL A 99 16.62 -9.08 -12.49
N GLU A 100 17.92 -9.15 -12.26
CA GLU A 100 18.70 -10.35 -12.53
C GLU A 100 19.57 -10.69 -11.31
N PRO A 101 19.76 -11.97 -11.01
CA PRO A 101 20.77 -12.38 -10.04
C PRO A 101 22.15 -11.84 -10.44
N GLY A 102 22.85 -11.24 -9.50
CA GLY A 102 24.14 -10.60 -9.75
C GLY A 102 24.08 -9.07 -9.90
N MET A 103 22.91 -8.46 -10.08
CA MET A 103 22.76 -6.99 -10.04
C MET A 103 23.17 -6.42 -8.68
N LEU A 104 23.66 -5.19 -8.66
CA LEU A 104 23.93 -4.49 -7.40
C LEU A 104 22.62 -4.19 -6.66
N MET A 105 22.57 -4.50 -5.37
CA MET A 105 21.39 -4.20 -4.54
C MET A 105 21.05 -2.70 -4.48
N SER A 106 22.00 -1.81 -4.75
CA SER A 106 21.78 -0.36 -4.87
C SER A 106 21.01 0.01 -6.15
N GLU A 107 21.18 -0.74 -7.22
CA GLU A 107 20.52 -0.52 -8.51
C GLU A 107 19.08 -1.04 -8.51
N VAL A 108 18.77 -2.04 -7.69
CA VAL A 108 17.42 -2.57 -7.56
C VAL A 108 16.53 -1.56 -6.88
N ASN A 109 15.63 -0.94 -7.62
CA ASN A 109 14.59 -0.05 -7.07
C ASN A 109 13.28 -0.82 -6.91
N ALA A 110 12.86 -1.06 -5.66
CA ALA A 110 11.65 -1.82 -5.35
C ALA A 110 10.37 -1.18 -5.93
N ASP A 111 10.29 0.16 -5.93
CA ASP A 111 9.13 0.88 -6.47
C ASP A 111 9.04 0.74 -7.99
N SER A 112 10.18 0.80 -8.69
CA SER A 112 10.24 0.60 -10.14
C SER A 112 9.88 -0.83 -10.52
N VAL A 113 10.39 -1.82 -9.79
CA VAL A 113 10.03 -3.24 -9.95
C VAL A 113 8.52 -3.43 -9.76
N GLN A 114 7.97 -2.86 -8.69
CA GLN A 114 6.54 -2.92 -8.41
C GLN A 114 5.71 -2.28 -9.54
N ALA A 115 6.12 -1.10 -10.00
CA ALA A 115 5.43 -0.38 -11.08
C ALA A 115 5.45 -1.17 -12.40
N SER A 116 6.59 -1.78 -12.77
CA SER A 116 6.71 -2.61 -13.96
C SER A 116 5.83 -3.85 -13.91
N LEU A 117 5.84 -4.56 -12.77
CA LEU A 117 5.02 -5.76 -12.59
C LEU A 117 3.52 -5.44 -12.60
N LEU A 118 3.09 -4.30 -12.06
CA LEU A 118 1.67 -3.87 -12.10
C LEU A 118 1.14 -3.58 -13.51
N GLN A 119 2.01 -3.40 -14.50
CA GLN A 119 1.60 -3.26 -15.90
C GLN A 119 1.23 -4.59 -16.55
N MET A 120 1.63 -5.72 -15.96
CA MET A 120 1.26 -7.04 -16.48
C MET A 120 -0.24 -7.31 -16.27
N PRO A 121 -1.00 -7.69 -17.32
CA PRO A 121 -2.44 -7.95 -17.20
C PRO A 121 -2.78 -9.05 -16.21
N LEU A 122 -1.89 -10.02 -16.03
CA LEU A 122 -2.06 -11.15 -15.12
C LEU A 122 -1.77 -10.81 -13.65
N ILE A 123 -1.31 -9.60 -13.33
CA ILE A 123 -1.02 -9.20 -11.94
C ILE A 123 -2.10 -8.26 -11.42
N HIS A 124 -2.80 -8.69 -10.35
CA HIS A 124 -3.77 -7.87 -9.63
C HIS A 124 -3.08 -6.89 -8.67
N SER A 125 -2.17 -7.38 -7.86
CA SER A 125 -1.39 -6.60 -6.93
C SER A 125 -0.02 -7.22 -6.69
N VAL A 126 0.96 -6.40 -6.35
CA VAL A 126 2.31 -6.84 -6.05
C VAL A 126 2.90 -5.99 -4.93
N ALA A 127 3.64 -6.62 -4.05
CA ALA A 127 4.45 -5.99 -3.03
C ALA A 127 5.90 -6.45 -3.18
N VAL A 128 6.82 -5.52 -3.26
CA VAL A 128 8.24 -5.79 -3.44
C VAL A 128 9.00 -5.32 -2.21
N LYS A 129 9.80 -6.19 -1.61
CA LYS A 129 10.61 -5.87 -0.45
C LYS A 129 12.05 -6.30 -0.65
N LYS A 130 12.98 -5.42 -0.31
CA LYS A 130 14.39 -5.72 -0.30
C LYS A 130 14.81 -6.19 1.09
N TYR A 131 15.43 -7.35 1.16
CA TYR A 131 16.03 -7.88 2.38
C TYR A 131 17.54 -7.85 2.27
N PHE A 132 18.15 -7.06 3.11
CA PHE A 132 19.59 -7.01 3.24
C PHE A 132 20.12 -8.35 3.77
N PRO A 133 21.22 -8.93 3.24
CA PRO A 133 22.19 -8.26 2.34
C PRO A 133 21.97 -8.46 0.84
N SER A 134 21.18 -9.43 0.39
CA SER A 134 21.25 -9.88 -1.02
C SER A 134 19.94 -10.51 -1.54
N SER A 135 18.80 -10.24 -0.89
CA SER A 135 17.53 -10.88 -1.24
C SER A 135 16.46 -9.88 -1.64
N LEU A 136 15.64 -10.25 -2.61
CA LEU A 136 14.45 -9.54 -3.06
C LEU A 136 13.25 -10.48 -2.91
N GLU A 137 12.25 -10.06 -2.17
CA GLU A 137 10.97 -10.74 -2.03
C GLU A 137 9.92 -10.04 -2.88
N ILE A 138 9.23 -10.79 -3.72
CA ILE A 138 8.14 -10.34 -4.58
C ILE A 138 6.90 -11.16 -4.21
N LYS A 139 5.95 -10.53 -3.52
CA LYS A 139 4.64 -11.13 -3.23
C LYS A 139 3.64 -10.60 -4.22
N LEU A 140 3.11 -11.47 -5.08
CA LEU A 140 2.13 -11.09 -6.07
C LEU A 140 0.81 -11.82 -5.85
N LYS A 141 -0.26 -11.14 -6.27
CA LYS A 141 -1.58 -11.75 -6.41
C LYS A 141 -1.96 -11.65 -7.87
N GLU A 142 -2.18 -12.79 -8.48
CA GLU A 142 -2.59 -12.86 -9.88
C GLU A 142 -4.03 -12.38 -10.07
N ALA A 143 -4.29 -11.82 -11.24
CA ALA A 143 -5.61 -11.40 -11.65
C ALA A 143 -6.53 -12.61 -11.83
N SER A 144 -7.77 -12.45 -11.43
CA SER A 144 -8.77 -13.52 -11.50
C SER A 144 -9.58 -13.40 -12.78
N PRO A 145 -9.64 -14.43 -13.62
CA PRO A 145 -10.56 -14.46 -14.75
C PRO A 145 -12.00 -14.49 -14.23
N VAL A 146 -12.87 -13.62 -14.72
CA VAL A 146 -14.26 -13.50 -14.22
C VAL A 146 -15.31 -13.57 -15.32
N VAL A 147 -14.95 -13.26 -16.56
CA VAL A 147 -15.90 -13.23 -17.68
C VAL A 147 -15.18 -13.51 -18.99
N SER A 148 -15.90 -14.09 -19.93
CA SER A 148 -15.45 -14.28 -21.31
C SER A 148 -16.38 -13.56 -22.29
N VAL A 149 -15.80 -13.13 -23.40
CA VAL A 149 -16.53 -12.59 -24.56
C VAL A 149 -16.20 -13.44 -25.76
N PHE A 150 -17.21 -13.82 -26.51
CA PHE A 150 -17.06 -14.58 -27.76
C PHE A 150 -17.40 -13.66 -28.93
N ASP A 151 -16.44 -13.47 -29.79
CA ASP A 151 -16.63 -12.70 -31.04
C ASP A 151 -15.94 -13.40 -32.19
N GLY A 152 -16.71 -13.64 -33.28
CA GLY A 152 -16.21 -14.26 -34.50
C GLY A 152 -15.50 -15.63 -34.31
N GLY A 153 -15.90 -16.41 -33.30
CA GLY A 153 -15.26 -17.68 -32.96
C GLY A 153 -14.01 -17.58 -32.11
N LYS A 154 -13.63 -16.38 -31.70
CA LYS A 154 -12.55 -16.11 -30.76
C LYS A 154 -13.11 -15.84 -29.37
N ALA A 155 -12.54 -16.51 -28.36
CA ALA A 155 -12.84 -16.22 -26.96
C ALA A 155 -11.78 -15.29 -26.35
N THR A 156 -12.22 -14.24 -25.70
CA THR A 156 -11.36 -13.32 -24.94
C THR A 156 -11.78 -13.36 -23.49
N VAL A 157 -10.81 -13.62 -22.60
CA VAL A 157 -11.04 -13.68 -21.15
C VAL A 157 -10.66 -12.37 -20.51
N TYR A 158 -11.47 -11.90 -19.57
CA TYR A 158 -11.23 -10.65 -18.85
C TYR A 158 -11.09 -10.88 -17.34
N SER A 159 -10.20 -10.11 -16.75
CA SER A 159 -9.97 -10.07 -15.31
C SER A 159 -11.08 -9.30 -14.58
N GLU A 160 -11.06 -9.35 -13.26
CA GLU A 160 -11.92 -8.54 -12.39
C GLU A 160 -11.78 -7.02 -12.61
N ARG A 161 -10.70 -6.58 -13.25
CA ARG A 161 -10.47 -5.16 -13.60
C ARG A 161 -10.88 -4.83 -15.04
N GLY A 162 -11.43 -5.80 -15.76
CA GLY A 162 -11.79 -5.64 -17.18
C GLY A 162 -10.58 -5.63 -18.12
N MET A 163 -9.43 -6.14 -17.68
CA MET A 163 -8.23 -6.28 -18.53
C MET A 163 -8.25 -7.63 -19.23
N VAL A 164 -7.81 -7.65 -20.48
CA VAL A 164 -7.67 -8.89 -21.25
C VAL A 164 -6.60 -9.76 -20.62
N LEU A 165 -6.95 -11.02 -20.37
CA LEU A 165 -6.02 -12.04 -19.88
C LEU A 165 -5.61 -12.94 -21.04
N PRO A 166 -4.32 -13.25 -21.22
CA PRO A 166 -3.80 -14.15 -22.24
C PRO A 166 -4.05 -15.62 -21.84
N LEU A 167 -5.32 -16.00 -21.67
CA LEU A 167 -5.72 -17.33 -21.26
C LEU A 167 -6.32 -18.13 -22.41
N SER A 168 -6.28 -19.47 -22.25
CA SER A 168 -6.76 -20.39 -23.28
C SER A 168 -8.28 -20.34 -23.45
N MET A 169 -8.76 -20.79 -24.64
CA MET A 169 -10.17 -20.96 -24.92
C MET A 169 -10.85 -21.92 -23.93
N THR A 170 -10.15 -22.93 -23.45
CA THR A 170 -10.67 -23.87 -22.44
C THR A 170 -11.06 -23.13 -21.15
N THR A 171 -10.28 -22.14 -20.71
CA THR A 171 -10.62 -21.32 -19.54
C THR A 171 -11.88 -20.50 -19.80
N ALA A 172 -12.05 -19.96 -21.01
CA ALA A 172 -13.20 -19.16 -21.39
C ALA A 172 -14.53 -19.90 -21.25
N PHE A 173 -14.57 -21.19 -21.57
CA PHE A 173 -15.81 -22.03 -21.52
C PHE A 173 -16.32 -22.25 -20.07
N HIS A 174 -15.50 -22.06 -19.07
CA HIS A 174 -15.89 -22.21 -17.66
C HIS A 174 -16.39 -20.92 -17.01
N LEU A 175 -16.30 -19.79 -17.74
CA LEU A 175 -16.68 -18.48 -17.24
C LEU A 175 -18.06 -18.07 -17.74
N PRO A 176 -18.76 -17.16 -17.06
CA PRO A 176 -19.89 -16.45 -17.61
C PRO A 176 -19.54 -15.76 -18.93
N VAL A 177 -20.50 -15.73 -19.86
CA VAL A 177 -20.32 -15.04 -21.14
C VAL A 177 -20.91 -13.64 -21.04
N ALA A 178 -20.11 -12.61 -21.35
CA ALA A 178 -20.65 -11.29 -21.51
C ALA A 178 -21.13 -11.06 -22.94
N ASN A 179 -22.38 -10.64 -23.08
CA ASN A 179 -22.90 -10.08 -24.32
C ASN A 179 -22.75 -8.56 -24.24
N ILE A 180 -21.86 -8.01 -25.05
CA ILE A 180 -21.50 -6.60 -25.02
C ILE A 180 -21.72 -5.93 -26.37
N GLU A 181 -22.32 -4.76 -26.35
CA GLU A 181 -22.43 -3.89 -27.52
C GLU A 181 -21.20 -2.99 -27.66
N SER A 182 -20.52 -2.69 -26.53
CA SER A 182 -19.36 -1.80 -26.50
C SER A 182 -18.36 -2.27 -25.46
N VAL A 183 -17.06 -2.08 -25.75
CA VAL A 183 -15.93 -2.53 -24.92
C VAL A 183 -15.87 -1.82 -23.56
N ASP A 184 -16.38 -0.61 -23.45
CA ASP A 184 -16.46 0.16 -22.19
C ASP A 184 -17.32 -0.53 -21.13
N LYS A 185 -18.26 -1.38 -21.53
CA LYS A 185 -19.13 -2.15 -20.62
C LYS A 185 -18.43 -3.35 -19.96
N ILE A 186 -17.29 -3.76 -20.48
CA ILE A 186 -16.53 -4.91 -19.92
C ILE A 186 -16.11 -4.65 -18.47
N LYS A 187 -15.59 -3.46 -18.18
CA LYS A 187 -15.09 -3.15 -16.82
C LYS A 187 -16.21 -3.17 -15.76
N PRO A 188 -17.36 -2.50 -15.93
CA PRO A 188 -18.48 -2.61 -14.99
C PRO A 188 -18.99 -4.05 -14.85
N ILE A 189 -19.15 -4.80 -15.94
CA ILE A 189 -19.58 -6.21 -15.91
C ILE A 189 -18.58 -7.07 -15.13
N SER A 190 -17.28 -6.88 -15.36
CA SER A 190 -16.23 -7.62 -14.66
C SER A 190 -16.23 -7.34 -13.15
N LEU A 191 -16.39 -6.07 -12.75
CA LEU A 191 -16.49 -5.69 -11.34
C LEU A 191 -17.72 -6.29 -10.66
N PHE A 192 -18.89 -6.23 -11.34
CA PHE A 192 -20.12 -6.82 -10.84
C PHE A 192 -19.97 -8.34 -10.63
N LEU A 193 -19.48 -9.06 -11.63
CA LEU A 193 -19.29 -10.51 -11.54
C LEU A 193 -18.22 -10.89 -10.49
N TYR A 194 -17.18 -10.08 -10.35
CA TYR A 194 -16.17 -10.31 -9.30
C TYR A 194 -16.76 -10.13 -7.90
N ALA A 195 -17.60 -9.10 -7.71
CA ALA A 195 -18.28 -8.90 -6.44
C ALA A 195 -19.27 -10.03 -6.14
N MET A 196 -20.05 -10.48 -7.14
CA MET A 196 -20.93 -11.65 -6.99
C MET A 196 -20.11 -12.87 -6.60
N ARG A 197 -19.00 -13.18 -7.28
CA ARG A 197 -18.14 -14.31 -6.96
C ARG A 197 -17.53 -14.24 -5.55
N SER A 198 -17.28 -13.03 -5.06
CA SER A 198 -16.72 -12.80 -3.72
C SER A 198 -17.77 -12.90 -2.62
N GLY A 199 -19.00 -12.46 -2.89
CA GLY A 199 -20.12 -12.50 -1.94
C GLY A 199 -20.87 -13.85 -1.96
N ASP A 200 -21.18 -14.37 -3.13
CA ASP A 200 -21.82 -15.68 -3.31
C ASP A 200 -21.25 -16.43 -4.52
N ARG A 201 -20.24 -17.25 -4.24
CA ARG A 201 -19.60 -18.05 -5.28
C ARG A 201 -20.55 -19.06 -5.93
N LYS A 202 -21.49 -19.63 -5.15
CA LYS A 202 -22.44 -20.64 -5.68
C LYS A 202 -23.39 -20.01 -6.69
N LEU A 203 -23.81 -18.78 -6.42
CA LEU A 203 -24.64 -18.02 -7.35
C LEU A 203 -23.86 -17.64 -8.61
N TYR A 204 -22.61 -17.15 -8.45
CA TYR A 204 -21.75 -16.85 -9.59
C TYR A 204 -21.52 -18.07 -10.48
N ASP A 205 -21.26 -19.25 -9.92
CA ASP A 205 -21.01 -20.49 -10.68
C ASP A 205 -22.24 -20.93 -11.51
N LYS A 206 -23.44 -20.42 -11.17
CA LYS A 206 -24.67 -20.63 -11.94
C LYS A 206 -24.84 -19.64 -13.10
N VAL A 207 -24.11 -18.53 -13.12
CA VAL A 207 -24.25 -17.53 -14.18
C VAL A 207 -23.87 -18.15 -15.54
N SER A 208 -24.75 -17.98 -16.50
CA SER A 208 -24.53 -18.39 -17.91
C SER A 208 -24.07 -17.19 -18.73
N GLN A 209 -24.87 -16.12 -18.69
CA GLN A 209 -24.65 -14.93 -19.49
C GLN A 209 -24.92 -13.67 -18.66
N VAL A 210 -24.29 -12.59 -19.05
CA VAL A 210 -24.49 -11.27 -18.48
C VAL A 210 -24.45 -10.23 -19.60
N ALA A 211 -25.33 -9.25 -19.52
CA ALA A 211 -25.34 -8.08 -20.39
C ALA A 211 -25.56 -6.81 -19.59
N TRP A 212 -25.29 -5.68 -20.19
CA TRP A 212 -25.72 -4.39 -19.67
C TRP A 212 -26.92 -3.91 -20.50
N SER A 213 -28.04 -3.62 -19.84
CA SER A 213 -29.21 -3.01 -20.47
C SER A 213 -29.17 -1.50 -20.28
N GLU A 214 -29.07 -0.75 -21.37
CA GLU A 214 -29.17 0.72 -21.32
C GLU A 214 -30.59 1.18 -21.00
N GLU A 215 -31.61 0.43 -21.47
CA GLU A 215 -33.02 0.74 -21.21
C GLU A 215 -33.36 0.57 -19.74
N ASP A 216 -32.98 -0.53 -19.16
CA ASP A 216 -33.23 -0.87 -17.74
C ASP A 216 -32.22 -0.20 -16.78
N ARG A 217 -31.07 0.26 -17.29
CA ARG A 217 -29.91 0.71 -16.53
C ARG A 217 -29.52 -0.33 -15.47
N ALA A 218 -29.35 -1.58 -15.92
CA ALA A 218 -29.18 -2.73 -15.08
C ALA A 218 -28.25 -3.78 -15.71
N PHE A 219 -27.64 -4.59 -14.88
CA PHE A 219 -27.03 -5.84 -15.34
C PHE A 219 -28.13 -6.88 -15.53
N GLU A 220 -28.29 -7.36 -16.75
CA GLU A 220 -29.12 -8.52 -17.07
C GLU A 220 -28.31 -9.78 -16.89
N VAL A 221 -28.75 -10.65 -15.99
CA VAL A 221 -28.09 -11.92 -15.70
C VAL A 221 -28.99 -13.09 -16.03
N PHE A 222 -28.44 -14.04 -16.75
CA PHE A 222 -29.08 -15.32 -17.05
C PHE A 222 -28.34 -16.43 -16.31
N PHE A 223 -29.09 -17.19 -15.53
CA PHE A 223 -28.54 -18.35 -14.81
C PHE A 223 -28.81 -19.63 -15.58
N ARG A 224 -27.94 -20.64 -15.42
CA ARG A 224 -28.00 -21.92 -16.17
C ARG A 224 -29.19 -22.78 -15.77
N ASP A 225 -29.69 -22.62 -14.57
CA ASP A 225 -30.72 -23.48 -13.96
C ASP A 225 -32.13 -22.87 -13.99
N VAL A 226 -32.30 -21.69 -14.57
CA VAL A 226 -33.58 -20.99 -14.70
C VAL A 226 -33.74 -20.34 -16.08
N GLY A 227 -35.01 -20.16 -16.52
CA GLY A 227 -35.30 -19.59 -17.82
C GLY A 227 -35.58 -18.08 -17.84
N HIS A 228 -35.58 -17.42 -16.68
CA HIS A 228 -35.85 -16.00 -16.58
C HIS A 228 -34.57 -15.17 -16.52
N ARG A 229 -34.68 -13.92 -16.93
CA ARG A 229 -33.63 -12.92 -16.73
C ARG A 229 -33.73 -12.29 -15.30
N VAL A 230 -32.60 -11.93 -14.74
CA VAL A 230 -32.55 -11.23 -13.46
C VAL A 230 -31.88 -9.88 -13.64
N LEU A 231 -32.54 -8.81 -13.21
CA LEU A 231 -32.04 -7.45 -13.29
C LEU A 231 -31.37 -7.06 -11.96
N PHE A 232 -30.09 -6.76 -12.02
CA PHE A 232 -29.33 -6.22 -10.89
C PHE A 232 -29.07 -4.73 -11.14
N PRO A 233 -29.11 -3.87 -10.10
CA PRO A 233 -28.85 -2.45 -10.23
C PRO A 233 -27.42 -2.17 -10.71
N GLU A 234 -27.19 -0.96 -11.22
CA GLU A 234 -25.85 -0.48 -11.60
C GLU A 234 -24.87 -0.50 -10.44
N THR A 235 -25.35 -0.19 -9.23
CA THR A 235 -24.56 -0.12 -8.00
C THR A 235 -25.36 -0.67 -6.81
N GLY A 236 -24.68 -0.91 -5.68
CA GLY A 236 -25.34 -1.37 -4.44
C GLY A 236 -25.61 -2.88 -4.39
N TRP A 237 -25.04 -3.64 -5.31
CA TRP A 237 -25.08 -5.11 -5.28
C TRP A 237 -24.15 -5.66 -4.20
N GLY A 238 -24.65 -6.67 -3.48
CA GLY A 238 -23.93 -7.30 -2.39
C GLY A 238 -24.61 -8.55 -1.88
N GLU A 239 -24.11 -9.09 -0.78
CA GLU A 239 -24.56 -10.34 -0.17
C GLU A 239 -26.07 -10.35 0.18
N GLU A 240 -26.59 -9.23 0.66
CA GLU A 240 -28.02 -9.08 0.97
C GLU A 240 -28.91 -9.29 -0.27
N MET A 241 -28.50 -8.73 -1.42
CA MET A 241 -29.25 -8.86 -2.67
C MET A 241 -29.16 -10.29 -3.22
N TYR A 242 -28.02 -10.92 -3.12
CA TYR A 242 -27.83 -12.32 -3.54
C TYR A 242 -28.67 -13.25 -2.65
N SER A 243 -28.67 -13.01 -1.36
CA SER A 243 -29.52 -13.75 -0.39
C SER A 243 -31.02 -13.53 -0.64
N LEU A 244 -31.42 -12.31 -0.99
CA LEU A 244 -32.79 -12.01 -1.38
C LEU A 244 -33.21 -12.84 -2.59
N TYR A 245 -32.41 -12.88 -3.65
CA TYR A 245 -32.70 -13.67 -4.84
C TYR A 245 -32.80 -15.17 -4.54
N GLU A 246 -31.86 -15.73 -3.79
CA GLU A 246 -31.90 -17.15 -3.40
C GLU A 246 -33.12 -17.45 -2.50
N SER A 247 -33.51 -16.51 -1.61
CA SER A 247 -34.71 -16.67 -0.78
C SER A 247 -36.00 -16.68 -1.62
N VAL A 248 -36.10 -15.81 -2.62
CA VAL A 248 -37.22 -15.80 -3.56
C VAL A 248 -37.28 -17.10 -4.37
N ARG A 249 -36.15 -17.60 -4.83
CA ARG A 249 -36.06 -18.88 -5.52
C ARG A 249 -36.51 -20.08 -4.66
N ALA A 250 -36.11 -20.06 -3.40
CA ALA A 250 -36.46 -21.13 -2.46
C ALA A 250 -37.91 -21.06 -2.01
N GLY A 251 -38.44 -19.86 -1.78
CA GLY A 251 -39.80 -19.63 -1.28
C GLY A 251 -40.90 -19.80 -2.32
N PHE A 252 -40.61 -19.49 -3.60
CA PHE A 252 -41.59 -19.52 -4.69
C PHE A 252 -41.06 -20.30 -5.90
N PRO A 253 -40.76 -21.59 -5.74
CA PRO A 253 -40.08 -22.35 -6.79
C PRO A 253 -40.90 -22.55 -8.06
N GLN A 254 -42.23 -22.56 -7.98
CA GLN A 254 -43.11 -22.68 -9.16
C GLN A 254 -43.22 -21.32 -9.88
N ASP A 255 -43.52 -20.26 -9.12
CA ASP A 255 -43.69 -18.91 -9.68
C ASP A 255 -42.42 -18.43 -10.37
N ILE A 256 -41.28 -18.64 -9.75
CA ILE A 256 -39.97 -18.26 -10.28
C ILE A 256 -39.63 -19.05 -11.58
N ARG A 257 -40.00 -20.33 -11.68
CA ARG A 257 -39.76 -21.09 -12.91
C ARG A 257 -40.59 -20.60 -14.08
N CYS A 258 -41.79 -20.07 -13.77
CA CYS A 258 -42.69 -19.52 -14.77
C CYS A 258 -42.51 -18.02 -15.00
N ALA A 259 -41.63 -17.36 -14.25
CA ALA A 259 -41.33 -15.95 -14.44
C ALA A 259 -40.50 -15.73 -15.71
N GLY A 260 -40.75 -14.66 -16.41
CA GLY A 260 -39.87 -14.18 -17.48
C GLY A 260 -38.76 -13.26 -16.97
N GLU A 261 -38.98 -12.62 -15.79
CA GLU A 261 -38.08 -11.62 -15.22
C GLU A 261 -38.20 -11.53 -13.71
N VAL A 262 -37.05 -11.37 -13.06
CA VAL A 262 -36.93 -11.01 -11.63
C VAL A 262 -36.15 -9.72 -11.52
N ASP A 263 -36.76 -8.66 -11.02
CA ASP A 263 -36.16 -7.34 -10.90
C ASP A 263 -35.73 -7.08 -9.45
N LEU A 264 -34.41 -6.95 -9.22
CA LEU A 264 -33.79 -6.71 -7.93
C LEU A 264 -33.25 -5.28 -7.76
N ARG A 265 -33.60 -4.37 -8.66
CA ARG A 265 -33.09 -2.99 -8.62
C ARG A 265 -33.58 -2.19 -7.41
N TYR A 266 -34.59 -2.68 -6.70
CA TYR A 266 -35.20 -2.01 -5.56
C TYR A 266 -34.72 -2.64 -4.25
N ALA A 267 -34.05 -1.88 -3.43
CA ALA A 267 -33.46 -2.37 -2.19
C ALA A 267 -34.48 -3.11 -1.29
N GLY A 268 -34.18 -4.34 -0.93
CA GLY A 268 -35.03 -5.19 -0.08
C GLY A 268 -36.26 -5.79 -0.76
N PHE A 269 -36.46 -5.57 -2.07
CA PHE A 269 -37.61 -6.10 -2.82
C PHE A 269 -37.15 -6.82 -4.06
N ALA A 270 -37.85 -7.90 -4.41
CA ALA A 270 -37.75 -8.60 -5.66
C ALA A 270 -39.11 -8.56 -6.38
N TYR A 271 -39.14 -7.96 -7.54
CA TYR A 271 -40.34 -7.93 -8.36
C TYR A 271 -40.28 -9.01 -9.43
N VAL A 272 -41.27 -9.90 -9.41
CA VAL A 272 -41.38 -10.99 -10.40
C VAL A 272 -42.40 -10.57 -11.47
N ARG A 273 -41.99 -10.62 -12.75
CA ARG A 273 -42.78 -10.13 -13.88
C ARG A 273 -42.85 -11.13 -15.03
N ASN A 274 -43.71 -10.83 -15.97
CA ASN A 274 -43.81 -11.57 -17.23
C ASN A 274 -44.05 -13.09 -17.05
N PHE A 275 -45.01 -13.44 -16.20
CA PHE A 275 -45.38 -14.85 -15.96
C PHE A 275 -45.91 -15.53 -17.20
N ASP A 276 -45.37 -16.70 -17.52
CA ASP A 276 -46.00 -17.60 -18.49
C ASP A 276 -47.21 -18.28 -17.85
N LYS A 277 -48.41 -17.82 -18.26
CA LYS A 277 -49.68 -18.36 -17.75
C LYS A 277 -49.87 -19.85 -18.03
N ARG A 278 -49.20 -20.37 -19.07
CA ARG A 278 -49.28 -21.80 -19.40
C ARG A 278 -48.48 -22.68 -18.41
N CYS A 279 -47.38 -22.14 -17.95
CA CYS A 279 -46.53 -22.78 -16.96
C CYS A 279 -47.17 -22.85 -15.56
N LEU A 280 -47.98 -21.85 -15.18
CA LEU A 280 -48.67 -21.82 -13.88
C LEU A 280 -49.89 -22.79 -13.81
N ASN A 281 -50.47 -23.16 -14.97
CA ASN A 281 -51.67 -23.99 -15.04
C ASN A 281 -51.36 -25.47 -15.37
N GLY A 282 -50.11 -25.87 -15.42
CA GLY A 282 -49.64 -27.25 -15.61
C GLY A 282 -49.06 -27.83 -14.34
#